data_7caa7b902dfbda5f44b61b94ffa10fdf
#
_entry.id   7caa7b902dfbda5f44b61b94ffa10fdf
#
_cell.length_a   1.000
_cell.length_b   1.000
_cell.length_c   1.000
_cell.angle_alpha   90.00
_cell.angle_beta   90.00
_cell.angle_gamma   90.00
#
_symmetry.space_group_name_H-M   'P 1'
#
loop_
_entity.id
_entity.type
_entity.pdbx_description
1 polymer ?
#
loop_
_entity_poly.entity_id
_entity_poly.type
_entity_poly.pdbx_seq_one_letter_code
_entity_poly.pdbx_strand_id
1 'polypeptide(L)'
;MDLPLVGNAVRSKPAAFVAAVGRPAVIAVGLAGLSLGFYLWYALALRGPHGGLFLELSFLLALVAGVTTAYGGWIAYSHYFARRARVDEITALQYDAISWSSLVLLWGILLAPSVASGTGRAAALALGGFVLAKVVVAARFNRTVRDVALTFLMTRLPMIAIAELAAMVIGQRPGVHYAASDNPLLAVWGRWDAEHYLRIAGNGYFGTEPAFFPLYPALIWLVGGFTGSQLIAGLVVSNVASFLALLYLYKLVEHEFNRHVAQRATFFVSIFPTAIFFSAVYSESLFLFLTVASFYYVRERRWLMAGAFGFLAALTRSEGVLLAAPLFIEWVIAAREGGREFFRYWVDDVVKPLIGMALVPLGLATYMAYLWVIIGDPLRFSHVQSHWGRYFAPPWVSLSNTIHKIATAHTTQTVANESLELAFTVLMVVVLAVGFRRLRLSYVVYMALSIVIPMCTASLMSMPRFALVLFPMFALFGLWGARPTFQNAYVAFSLPLLGLFTVLFADWYWVA
;
A
#
# COMPACT_ATOMS: atom_id res chain seq x y z
N MET A 1 -0.24 -33.82 22.30
CA MET A 1 -1.41 -33.20 22.91
C MET A 1 -2.43 -32.96 21.80
N ASP A 2 -3.30 -33.97 21.61
CA ASP A 2 -4.27 -33.97 20.50
C ASP A 2 -5.36 -32.98 20.81
N LEU A 3 -5.42 -31.90 19.99
CA LEU A 3 -6.51 -30.95 20.03
C LEU A 3 -7.77 -31.59 19.44
N PRO A 4 -8.91 -31.60 20.16
CA PRO A 4 -10.15 -32.14 19.61
C PRO A 4 -10.58 -31.31 18.41
N LEU A 5 -10.60 -31.96 17.24
CA LEU A 5 -11.02 -31.36 15.97
C LEU A 5 -12.49 -30.89 16.06
N VAL A 6 -12.78 -29.67 15.65
CA VAL A 6 -14.13 -29.08 15.48
C VAL A 6 -15.05 -29.95 14.62
N GLY A 7 -14.50 -30.84 13.82
CA GLY A 7 -15.28 -31.90 13.15
C GLY A 7 -16.20 -32.67 14.06
N ASN A 8 -15.90 -32.72 15.37
CA ASN A 8 -16.78 -33.34 16.39
C ASN A 8 -17.75 -32.31 17.03
N ALA A 9 -17.42 -31.02 17.08
CA ALA A 9 -18.33 -29.97 17.63
C ALA A 9 -19.44 -29.56 16.64
N VAL A 10 -19.14 -29.58 15.34
CA VAL A 10 -20.15 -29.32 14.29
C VAL A 10 -21.12 -30.51 14.13
N ARG A 11 -20.69 -31.71 14.50
CA ARG A 11 -21.58 -32.92 14.58
C ARG A 11 -22.38 -32.98 15.89
N SER A 12 -22.06 -32.16 16.90
CA SER A 12 -22.80 -32.07 18.13
C SER A 12 -24.02 -31.15 17.98
N LYS A 13 -25.08 -31.39 18.78
CA LYS A 13 -26.37 -30.67 18.74
C LYS A 13 -26.19 -29.16 18.56
N PRO A 14 -26.99 -28.47 17.70
CA PRO A 14 -26.88 -27.03 17.42
C PRO A 14 -26.75 -26.13 18.66
N ALA A 15 -27.40 -26.53 19.76
CA ALA A 15 -27.31 -25.82 21.03
C ALA A 15 -25.90 -25.78 21.66
N ALA A 16 -25.10 -26.83 21.48
CA ALA A 16 -23.72 -26.86 22.00
C ALA A 16 -22.79 -25.97 21.19
N PHE A 17 -22.99 -25.86 19.87
CA PHE A 17 -22.27 -24.93 19.01
C PHE A 17 -22.55 -23.47 19.39
N VAL A 18 -23.83 -23.10 19.54
CA VAL A 18 -24.25 -21.75 19.98
C VAL A 18 -23.72 -21.39 21.36
N ALA A 19 -23.68 -22.36 22.28
CA ALA A 19 -23.12 -22.14 23.62
C ALA A 19 -21.59 -21.91 23.59
N ALA A 20 -20.89 -22.62 22.73
CA ALA A 20 -19.43 -22.51 22.61
C ALA A 20 -18.98 -21.22 21.91
N VAL A 21 -19.63 -20.87 20.81
CA VAL A 21 -19.24 -19.71 19.95
C VAL A 21 -19.84 -18.39 20.48
N GLY A 22 -20.96 -18.45 21.20
CA GLY A 22 -21.64 -17.28 21.74
C GLY A 22 -22.83 -16.81 20.88
N ARG A 23 -23.96 -16.54 21.52
CA ARG A 23 -25.19 -16.07 20.84
C ARG A 23 -24.99 -14.84 19.96
N PRO A 24 -24.26 -13.76 20.39
CA PRO A 24 -24.10 -12.56 19.57
C PRO A 24 -23.42 -12.82 18.21
N ALA A 25 -22.40 -13.68 18.18
CA ALA A 25 -21.69 -14.04 16.94
C ALA A 25 -22.60 -14.77 15.94
N VAL A 26 -23.36 -15.76 16.44
CA VAL A 26 -24.31 -16.52 15.62
C VAL A 26 -25.43 -15.63 15.09
N ILE A 27 -25.97 -14.73 15.92
CA ILE A 27 -27.02 -13.78 15.51
C ILE A 27 -26.48 -12.81 14.45
N ALA A 28 -25.27 -12.25 14.63
CA ALA A 28 -24.67 -11.32 13.66
C ALA A 28 -24.53 -11.96 12.26
N VAL A 29 -24.00 -13.19 12.21
CA VAL A 29 -23.86 -13.92 10.93
C VAL A 29 -25.21 -14.27 10.34
N GLY A 30 -26.19 -14.63 11.17
CA GLY A 30 -27.57 -14.92 10.73
C GLY A 30 -28.25 -13.69 10.10
N LEU A 31 -28.16 -12.54 10.74
CA LEU A 31 -28.72 -11.28 10.22
C LEU A 31 -28.03 -10.86 8.91
N ALA A 32 -26.72 -11.01 8.83
CA ALA A 32 -25.98 -10.76 7.58
C ALA A 32 -26.43 -11.70 6.46
N GLY A 33 -26.65 -12.99 6.76
CA GLY A 33 -27.17 -13.98 5.81
C GLY A 33 -28.59 -13.67 5.33
N LEU A 34 -29.47 -13.27 6.23
CA LEU A 34 -30.83 -12.81 5.86
C LEU A 34 -30.79 -11.58 4.96
N SER A 35 -29.92 -10.61 5.27
CA SER A 35 -29.71 -9.43 4.44
C SER A 35 -29.20 -9.81 3.04
N LEU A 36 -28.24 -10.72 2.94
CA LEU A 36 -27.74 -11.24 1.66
C LEU A 36 -28.86 -11.92 0.88
N GLY A 37 -29.66 -12.75 1.53
CA GLY A 37 -30.82 -13.43 0.92
C GLY A 37 -31.84 -12.43 0.40
N PHE A 38 -32.15 -11.38 1.16
CA PHE A 38 -33.03 -10.30 0.72
C PHE A 38 -32.52 -9.59 -0.53
N TYR A 39 -31.22 -9.24 -0.57
CA TYR A 39 -30.64 -8.60 -1.74
C TYR A 39 -30.57 -9.54 -2.97
N LEU A 40 -30.30 -10.83 -2.77
CA LEU A 40 -30.37 -11.83 -3.81
C LEU A 40 -31.80 -11.92 -4.42
N TRP A 41 -32.81 -12.01 -3.56
CA TRP A 41 -34.18 -12.01 -3.99
C TRP A 41 -34.56 -10.73 -4.74
N TYR A 42 -34.20 -9.57 -4.19
CA TYR A 42 -34.49 -8.28 -4.82
C TYR A 42 -33.85 -8.17 -6.22
N ALA A 43 -32.64 -8.62 -6.39
CA ALA A 43 -31.95 -8.67 -7.68
C ALA A 43 -32.62 -9.63 -8.67
N LEU A 44 -33.18 -10.75 -8.18
CA LEU A 44 -33.96 -11.71 -9.00
C LEU A 44 -35.34 -11.16 -9.35
N ALA A 45 -36.03 -10.53 -8.39
CA ALA A 45 -37.35 -9.94 -8.59
C ALA A 45 -37.38 -8.83 -9.64
N LEU A 46 -36.29 -8.04 -9.73
CA LEU A 46 -36.14 -7.00 -10.76
C LEU A 46 -35.97 -7.55 -12.18
N ARG A 47 -35.57 -8.82 -12.34
CA ARG A 47 -35.22 -9.45 -13.63
C ARG A 47 -36.15 -10.57 -14.06
N GLY A 48 -37.02 -11.05 -13.16
CA GLY A 48 -37.84 -12.24 -13.36
C GLY A 48 -39.31 -11.95 -13.69
N PRO A 49 -40.11 -12.97 -14.04
CA PRO A 49 -41.56 -12.85 -14.26
C PRO A 49 -42.28 -12.49 -12.96
N HIS A 50 -43.24 -11.57 -13.04
CA HIS A 50 -43.99 -11.01 -11.92
C HIS A 50 -45.19 -11.87 -11.44
N GLY A 51 -45.08 -13.20 -11.42
CA GLY A 51 -46.13 -14.10 -10.92
C GLY A 51 -46.02 -14.35 -9.40
N GLY A 52 -47.14 -14.27 -8.65
CA GLY A 52 -47.16 -14.32 -7.18
C GLY A 52 -46.41 -15.52 -6.55
N LEU A 53 -46.73 -16.77 -6.97
CA LEU A 53 -46.09 -17.98 -6.44
C LEU A 53 -44.57 -18.04 -6.71
N PHE A 54 -44.13 -17.53 -7.86
CA PHE A 54 -42.71 -17.48 -8.20
C PHE A 54 -41.94 -16.51 -7.28
N LEU A 55 -42.52 -15.36 -6.96
CA LEU A 55 -41.91 -14.38 -6.06
C LEU A 55 -41.78 -14.91 -4.63
N GLU A 56 -42.79 -15.63 -4.12
CA GLU A 56 -42.78 -16.23 -2.78
C GLU A 56 -41.73 -17.35 -2.66
N LEU A 57 -41.72 -18.28 -3.62
CA LEU A 57 -40.73 -19.37 -3.63
C LEU A 57 -39.31 -18.86 -3.83
N SER A 58 -39.13 -17.89 -4.72
CA SER A 58 -37.78 -17.27 -4.92
C SER A 58 -37.29 -16.50 -3.68
N PHE A 59 -38.18 -15.88 -2.92
CA PHE A 59 -37.88 -15.21 -1.67
C PHE A 59 -37.33 -16.20 -0.62
N LEU A 60 -38.07 -17.29 -0.37
CA LEU A 60 -37.65 -18.32 0.59
C LEU A 60 -36.35 -18.97 0.19
N LEU A 61 -36.20 -19.34 -1.10
CA LEU A 61 -34.96 -19.93 -1.61
C LEU A 61 -33.75 -18.97 -1.48
N ALA A 62 -33.95 -17.69 -1.78
CA ALA A 62 -32.91 -16.68 -1.64
C ALA A 62 -32.51 -16.45 -0.18
N LEU A 63 -33.47 -16.43 0.76
CA LEU A 63 -33.14 -16.34 2.20
C LEU A 63 -32.34 -17.56 2.69
N VAL A 64 -32.78 -18.77 2.29
CA VAL A 64 -32.02 -20.00 2.64
C VAL A 64 -30.62 -19.97 2.03
N ALA A 65 -30.48 -19.57 0.77
CA ALA A 65 -29.18 -19.44 0.10
C ALA A 65 -28.30 -18.40 0.80
N GLY A 66 -28.84 -17.23 1.17
CA GLY A 66 -28.10 -16.20 1.89
C GLY A 66 -27.62 -16.67 3.26
N VAL A 67 -28.49 -17.32 4.03
CA VAL A 67 -28.15 -17.83 5.37
C VAL A 67 -27.12 -18.97 5.27
N THR A 68 -27.31 -19.94 4.37
CA THR A 68 -26.37 -21.07 4.20
C THR A 68 -25.00 -20.59 3.72
N THR A 69 -24.94 -19.60 2.80
CA THR A 69 -23.69 -18.99 2.34
C THR A 69 -23.00 -18.25 3.48
N ALA A 70 -23.73 -17.48 4.30
CA ALA A 70 -23.17 -16.76 5.41
C ALA A 70 -22.57 -17.71 6.47
N TYR A 71 -23.30 -18.72 6.91
CA TYR A 71 -22.79 -19.68 7.92
C TYR A 71 -21.70 -20.59 7.37
N GLY A 72 -21.90 -21.16 6.20
CA GLY A 72 -20.90 -22.05 5.58
C GLY A 72 -19.57 -21.34 5.32
N GLY A 73 -19.64 -20.15 4.75
CA GLY A 73 -18.47 -19.31 4.50
C GLY A 73 -17.80 -18.86 5.79
N TRP A 74 -18.55 -18.47 6.83
CA TRP A 74 -18.01 -18.11 8.14
C TRP A 74 -17.18 -19.26 8.75
N ILE A 75 -17.74 -20.46 8.79
CA ILE A 75 -17.06 -21.64 9.34
C ILE A 75 -15.79 -21.94 8.53
N ALA A 76 -15.88 -21.99 7.20
CA ALA A 76 -14.73 -22.27 6.33
C ALA A 76 -13.62 -21.21 6.47
N TYR A 77 -13.99 -19.93 6.52
CA TYR A 77 -13.08 -18.82 6.66
C TYR A 77 -12.39 -18.81 8.03
N SER A 78 -13.13 -19.00 9.13
CA SER A 78 -12.58 -19.05 10.47
C SER A 78 -11.65 -20.27 10.67
N HIS A 79 -12.00 -21.42 10.07
CA HIS A 79 -11.13 -22.59 10.06
C HIS A 79 -9.80 -22.32 9.34
N TYR A 80 -9.84 -21.68 8.17
CA TYR A 80 -8.63 -21.29 7.44
C TYR A 80 -7.79 -20.31 8.25
N PHE A 81 -8.42 -19.31 8.87
CA PHE A 81 -7.74 -18.30 9.68
C PHE A 81 -7.12 -18.92 10.96
N ALA A 82 -7.85 -19.79 11.67
CA ALA A 82 -7.38 -20.47 12.86
C ALA A 82 -6.08 -21.26 12.61
N ARG A 83 -6.05 -22.03 11.52
CA ARG A 83 -4.86 -22.78 11.12
C ARG A 83 -3.66 -21.89 10.84
N ARG A 84 -3.88 -20.77 10.15
CA ARG A 84 -2.81 -19.85 9.77
C ARG A 84 -2.32 -18.98 10.93
N ALA A 85 -3.22 -18.58 11.82
CA ALA A 85 -2.90 -17.77 13.00
C ALA A 85 -2.48 -18.60 14.23
N ARG A 86 -2.58 -19.94 14.15
CA ARG A 86 -2.33 -20.86 15.28
C ARG A 86 -3.21 -20.54 16.51
N VAL A 87 -4.46 -20.25 16.26
CA VAL A 87 -5.49 -19.94 17.25
C VAL A 87 -6.49 -21.08 17.29
N ASP A 88 -7.15 -21.31 18.43
CA ASP A 88 -8.21 -22.30 18.48
C ASP A 88 -9.42 -21.89 17.63
N GLU A 89 -10.14 -22.86 17.07
CA GLU A 89 -11.20 -22.62 16.09
C GLU A 89 -12.42 -21.89 16.69
N ILE A 90 -12.73 -22.11 17.95
CA ILE A 90 -13.85 -21.44 18.63
C ILE A 90 -13.54 -19.96 18.79
N THR A 91 -12.34 -19.65 19.23
CA THR A 91 -11.87 -18.27 19.34
C THR A 91 -11.86 -17.58 17.98
N ALA A 92 -11.40 -18.26 16.91
CA ALA A 92 -11.45 -17.73 15.55
C ALA A 92 -12.89 -17.43 15.10
N LEU A 93 -13.83 -18.36 15.32
CA LEU A 93 -15.25 -18.17 15.01
C LEU A 93 -15.86 -16.96 15.73
N GLN A 94 -15.56 -16.78 17.01
CA GLN A 94 -16.05 -15.63 17.78
C GLN A 94 -15.59 -14.29 17.23
N TYR A 95 -14.30 -14.18 16.92
CA TYR A 95 -13.71 -12.91 16.45
C TYR A 95 -13.95 -12.64 14.96
N ASP A 96 -14.06 -13.67 14.15
CA ASP A 96 -14.33 -13.52 12.73
C ASP A 96 -15.80 -13.21 12.39
N ALA A 97 -16.73 -13.42 13.33
CA ALA A 97 -18.14 -13.17 13.12
C ALA A 97 -18.43 -11.74 12.59
N ILE A 98 -17.81 -10.73 13.21
CA ILE A 98 -18.00 -9.31 12.82
C ILE A 98 -17.41 -9.06 11.43
N SER A 99 -16.18 -9.48 11.18
CA SER A 99 -15.52 -9.26 9.89
C SER A 99 -16.20 -10.01 8.75
N TRP A 100 -16.65 -11.24 9.00
CA TRP A 100 -17.40 -12.03 8.03
C TRP A 100 -18.78 -11.45 7.74
N SER A 101 -19.52 -11.02 8.79
CA SER A 101 -20.80 -10.37 8.62
C SER A 101 -20.69 -9.09 7.80
N SER A 102 -19.64 -8.29 8.01
CA SER A 102 -19.37 -7.08 7.22
C SER A 102 -19.13 -7.41 5.74
N LEU A 103 -18.40 -8.50 5.45
CA LEU A 103 -18.16 -8.96 4.08
C LEU A 103 -19.45 -9.46 3.38
N VAL A 104 -20.27 -10.21 4.10
CA VAL A 104 -21.57 -10.72 3.59
C VAL A 104 -22.54 -9.57 3.31
N LEU A 105 -22.58 -8.56 4.19
CA LEU A 105 -23.39 -7.35 3.98
C LEU A 105 -22.90 -6.58 2.75
N LEU A 106 -21.59 -6.45 2.57
CA LEU A 106 -21.01 -5.83 1.39
C LEU A 106 -21.45 -6.53 0.11
N TRP A 107 -21.42 -7.87 0.08
CA TRP A 107 -21.90 -8.64 -1.06
C TRP A 107 -23.40 -8.41 -1.34
N GLY A 108 -24.23 -8.36 -0.29
CA GLY A 108 -25.64 -8.02 -0.42
C GLY A 108 -25.85 -6.66 -1.08
N ILE A 109 -25.14 -5.64 -0.62
CA ILE A 109 -25.22 -4.27 -1.16
C ILE A 109 -24.81 -4.23 -2.64
N LEU A 110 -23.72 -4.94 -3.02
CA LEU A 110 -23.23 -5.00 -4.40
C LEU A 110 -24.20 -5.70 -5.37
N LEU A 111 -25.07 -6.59 -4.87
CA LEU A 111 -26.09 -7.26 -5.66
C LEU A 111 -27.35 -6.39 -5.94
N ALA A 112 -27.46 -5.22 -5.29
CA ALA A 112 -28.58 -4.30 -5.42
C ALA A 112 -28.23 -3.06 -6.28
N PRO A 113 -28.19 -3.15 -7.61
CA PRO A 113 -27.70 -2.08 -8.49
C PRO A 113 -28.60 -0.83 -8.53
N SER A 114 -29.85 -0.92 -8.05
CA SER A 114 -30.82 0.18 -8.06
C SER A 114 -30.65 1.19 -6.91
N VAL A 115 -29.74 0.96 -5.95
CA VAL A 115 -29.44 1.87 -4.84
C VAL A 115 -28.19 2.69 -5.17
N ALA A 116 -28.07 3.17 -6.40
CA ALA A 116 -26.80 3.57 -7.04
C ALA A 116 -26.06 4.76 -6.40
N SER A 117 -26.72 5.72 -5.74
CA SER A 117 -26.00 6.89 -5.16
C SER A 117 -25.58 6.72 -3.69
N GLY A 118 -26.23 5.84 -2.94
CA GLY A 118 -25.87 5.52 -1.55
C GLY A 118 -25.03 4.25 -1.41
N THR A 119 -25.05 3.35 -2.39
CA THR A 119 -24.39 2.03 -2.33
C THR A 119 -22.86 2.12 -2.30
N GLY A 120 -22.26 3.04 -3.06
CA GLY A 120 -20.81 3.22 -3.05
C GLY A 120 -20.27 3.61 -1.67
N ARG A 121 -20.96 4.51 -0.99
CA ARG A 121 -20.61 4.92 0.39
C ARG A 121 -20.82 3.78 1.38
N ALA A 122 -21.94 3.06 1.30
CA ALA A 122 -22.21 1.92 2.15
C ALA A 122 -21.21 0.78 1.92
N ALA A 123 -20.85 0.49 0.67
CA ALA A 123 -19.84 -0.49 0.32
C ALA A 123 -18.45 -0.11 0.84
N ALA A 124 -18.06 1.16 0.72
CA ALA A 124 -16.79 1.65 1.26
C ALA A 124 -16.74 1.55 2.79
N LEU A 125 -17.84 1.89 3.49
CA LEU A 125 -17.96 1.75 4.94
C LEU A 125 -17.92 0.28 5.37
N ALA A 126 -18.60 -0.62 4.68
CA ALA A 126 -18.60 -2.05 4.96
C ALA A 126 -17.21 -2.67 4.73
N LEU A 127 -16.52 -2.30 3.64
CA LEU A 127 -15.16 -2.74 3.35
C LEU A 127 -14.17 -2.18 4.37
N GLY A 128 -14.28 -0.89 4.72
CA GLY A 128 -13.47 -0.25 5.76
C GLY A 128 -13.69 -0.91 7.12
N GLY A 129 -14.93 -1.18 7.49
CA GLY A 129 -15.30 -1.90 8.71
C GLY A 129 -14.74 -3.32 8.74
N PHE A 130 -14.81 -4.05 7.63
CA PHE A 130 -14.21 -5.37 7.50
C PHE A 130 -12.68 -5.34 7.68
N VAL A 131 -11.99 -4.43 6.99
CA VAL A 131 -10.52 -4.29 7.10
C VAL A 131 -10.13 -3.91 8.53
N LEU A 132 -10.83 -2.93 9.14
CA LEU A 132 -10.57 -2.51 10.51
C LEU A 132 -10.79 -3.67 11.49
N ALA A 133 -11.90 -4.41 11.38
CA ALA A 133 -12.17 -5.58 12.21
C ALA A 133 -11.06 -6.64 12.06
N LYS A 134 -10.57 -6.88 10.85
CA LYS A 134 -9.45 -7.81 10.61
C LYS A 134 -8.15 -7.35 11.24
N VAL A 135 -7.84 -6.08 11.16
CA VAL A 135 -6.63 -5.50 11.81
C VAL A 135 -6.74 -5.64 13.34
N VAL A 136 -7.91 -5.34 13.92
CA VAL A 136 -8.15 -5.47 15.39
C VAL A 136 -8.00 -6.92 15.84
N VAL A 137 -8.63 -7.86 15.12
CA VAL A 137 -8.52 -9.29 15.45
C VAL A 137 -7.08 -9.79 15.26
N ALA A 138 -6.43 -9.46 14.16
CA ALA A 138 -5.05 -9.84 13.93
C ALA A 138 -4.09 -9.24 14.97
N ALA A 139 -4.31 -7.99 15.38
CA ALA A 139 -3.50 -7.32 16.39
C ALA A 139 -3.58 -7.98 17.77
N ARG A 140 -4.72 -8.63 18.10
CA ARG A 140 -4.87 -9.38 19.35
C ARG A 140 -3.97 -10.61 19.42
N PHE A 141 -3.81 -11.31 18.31
CA PHE A 141 -3.07 -12.59 18.23
C PHE A 141 -1.67 -12.45 17.65
N ASN A 142 -1.36 -11.35 16.97
CA ASN A 142 -0.08 -11.11 16.32
C ASN A 142 0.54 -9.80 16.80
N ARG A 143 1.63 -9.91 17.56
CA ARG A 143 2.36 -8.76 18.12
C ARG A 143 2.88 -7.82 17.03
N THR A 144 3.35 -8.36 15.92
CA THR A 144 3.84 -7.55 14.78
C THR A 144 2.72 -6.69 14.20
N VAL A 145 1.53 -7.26 13.97
CA VAL A 145 0.37 -6.50 13.48
C VAL A 145 -0.04 -5.43 14.48
N ARG A 146 -0.01 -5.73 15.78
CA ARG A 146 -0.33 -4.76 16.83
C ARG A 146 0.66 -3.59 16.86
N ASP A 147 1.95 -3.87 16.85
CA ASP A 147 3.00 -2.85 16.89
C ASP A 147 2.89 -1.92 15.64
N VAL A 148 2.64 -2.50 14.47
CA VAL A 148 2.43 -1.75 13.22
C VAL A 148 1.14 -0.95 13.26
N ALA A 149 0.02 -1.53 13.72
CA ALA A 149 -1.26 -0.83 13.80
C ALA A 149 -1.19 0.37 14.74
N LEU A 150 -0.55 0.21 15.91
CA LEU A 150 -0.32 1.31 16.85
C LEU A 150 0.54 2.41 16.21
N THR A 151 1.66 2.06 15.57
CA THR A 151 2.53 3.03 14.88
C THR A 151 1.76 3.76 13.79
N PHE A 152 1.01 3.03 12.96
CA PHE A 152 0.19 3.61 11.89
C PHE A 152 -0.83 4.62 12.45
N LEU A 153 -1.63 4.23 13.44
CA LEU A 153 -2.65 5.11 14.02
C LEU A 153 -2.03 6.33 14.72
N MET A 154 -1.00 6.12 15.55
CA MET A 154 -0.33 7.20 16.28
C MET A 154 0.33 8.24 15.39
N THR A 155 0.74 7.87 14.18
CA THR A 155 1.39 8.79 13.23
C THR A 155 0.40 9.38 12.23
N ARG A 156 -0.61 8.61 11.77
CA ARG A 156 -1.57 9.08 10.77
C ARG A 156 -2.65 9.98 11.33
N LEU A 157 -3.21 9.68 12.50
CA LEU A 157 -4.28 10.50 13.08
C LEU A 157 -3.86 11.95 13.36
N PRO A 158 -2.70 12.23 14.01
CA PRO A 158 -2.23 13.61 14.17
C PRO A 158 -1.93 14.29 12.84
N MET A 159 -1.34 13.59 11.88
CA MET A 159 -1.04 14.14 10.56
C MET A 159 -2.33 14.53 9.80
N ILE A 160 -3.36 13.68 9.84
CA ILE A 160 -4.67 13.98 9.27
C ILE A 160 -5.26 15.23 9.95
N ALA A 161 -5.25 15.27 11.28
CA ALA A 161 -5.76 16.44 12.02
C ALA A 161 -5.03 17.74 11.63
N ILE A 162 -3.71 17.69 11.46
CA ILE A 162 -2.90 18.86 11.02
C ILE A 162 -3.31 19.28 9.60
N ALA A 163 -3.44 18.33 8.66
CA ALA A 163 -3.82 18.64 7.28
C ALA A 163 -5.21 19.29 7.18
N GLU A 164 -6.18 18.71 7.93
CA GLU A 164 -7.55 19.22 7.96
C GLU A 164 -7.65 20.61 8.62
N LEU A 165 -6.96 20.80 9.74
CA LEU A 165 -6.90 22.11 10.40
C LEU A 165 -6.23 23.16 9.51
N ALA A 166 -5.14 22.82 8.83
CA ALA A 166 -4.47 23.72 7.90
C ALA A 166 -5.43 24.15 6.77
N ALA A 167 -6.11 23.19 6.15
CA ALA A 167 -7.07 23.47 5.07
C ALA A 167 -8.24 24.35 5.52
N MET A 168 -8.65 24.26 6.80
CA MET A 168 -9.75 25.07 7.36
C MET A 168 -9.30 26.49 7.77
N VAL A 169 -8.09 26.64 8.30
CA VAL A 169 -7.66 27.86 9.01
C VAL A 169 -6.77 28.75 8.16
N ILE A 170 -5.85 28.17 7.38
CA ILE A 170 -4.82 28.98 6.69
C ILE A 170 -5.31 29.46 5.33
N GLY A 171 -6.21 28.75 4.68
CA GLY A 171 -6.68 29.08 3.34
C GLY A 171 -5.70 28.67 2.23
N GLN A 172 -6.24 28.47 1.05
CA GLN A 172 -5.46 28.00 -0.10
C GLN A 172 -4.59 29.09 -0.71
N ARG A 173 -3.45 28.70 -1.27
CA ARG A 173 -2.58 29.59 -2.04
C ARG A 173 -3.38 30.29 -3.15
N PRO A 174 -3.27 31.62 -3.31
CA PRO A 174 -3.95 32.36 -4.37
C PRO A 174 -3.60 31.83 -5.77
N GLY A 175 -4.58 31.79 -6.68
CA GLY A 175 -4.41 31.39 -8.08
C GLY A 175 -4.52 29.90 -8.35
N VAL A 176 -4.84 29.07 -7.35
CA VAL A 176 -5.12 27.64 -7.54
C VAL A 176 -6.62 27.45 -7.77
N HIS A 177 -6.98 26.83 -8.89
CA HIS A 177 -8.38 26.60 -9.30
C HIS A 177 -8.80 25.14 -9.31
N TYR A 178 -7.87 24.19 -9.03
CA TYR A 178 -8.18 22.78 -9.00
C TYR A 178 -8.61 22.32 -7.61
N ALA A 179 -9.72 21.61 -7.55
CA ALA A 179 -10.18 20.88 -6.37
C ALA A 179 -10.62 19.48 -6.76
N ALA A 180 -10.00 18.46 -6.17
CA ALA A 180 -10.37 17.07 -6.40
C ALA A 180 -11.76 16.70 -5.83
N SER A 181 -12.35 17.56 -4.99
CA SER A 181 -13.65 17.40 -4.35
C SER A 181 -14.20 18.74 -3.90
N ASP A 182 -15.53 18.87 -3.88
CA ASP A 182 -16.20 20.02 -3.26
C ASP A 182 -16.09 20.00 -1.72
N ASN A 183 -15.79 18.86 -1.13
CA ASN A 183 -15.51 18.76 0.30
C ASN A 183 -14.04 19.13 0.57
N PRO A 184 -13.76 20.24 1.25
CA PRO A 184 -12.40 20.72 1.49
C PRO A 184 -11.56 19.73 2.28
N LEU A 185 -12.17 18.94 3.21
CA LEU A 185 -11.47 17.93 3.99
C LEU A 185 -10.97 16.77 3.13
N LEU A 186 -11.67 16.41 2.06
CA LEU A 186 -11.21 15.41 1.10
C LEU A 186 -10.28 16.02 0.05
N ALA A 187 -10.54 17.24 -0.39
CA ALA A 187 -9.78 17.90 -1.44
C ALA A 187 -8.29 18.07 -1.10
N VAL A 188 -7.95 18.23 0.18
CA VAL A 188 -6.57 18.39 0.67
C VAL A 188 -5.67 17.20 0.28
N TRP A 189 -6.22 16.02 0.15
CA TRP A 189 -5.47 14.80 -0.16
C TRP A 189 -5.29 14.53 -1.65
N GLY A 190 -5.97 15.29 -2.51
CA GLY A 190 -5.95 15.15 -3.98
C GLY A 190 -5.15 16.23 -4.69
N ARG A 191 -4.05 16.74 -4.11
CA ARG A 191 -3.26 17.87 -4.63
C ARG A 191 -2.05 17.42 -5.43
N TRP A 192 -1.57 18.28 -6.35
CA TRP A 192 -0.37 18.09 -7.18
C TRP A 192 -0.45 16.82 -8.04
N ASP A 193 0.50 15.90 -7.91
CA ASP A 193 0.54 14.66 -8.70
C ASP A 193 -0.72 13.79 -8.55
N ALA A 194 -1.45 13.94 -7.46
CA ALA A 194 -2.74 13.28 -7.27
C ALA A 194 -3.73 13.58 -8.39
N GLU A 195 -3.70 14.79 -8.94
CA GLU A 195 -4.53 15.19 -10.09
C GLU A 195 -4.28 14.28 -11.29
N HIS A 196 -3.01 14.00 -11.61
CA HIS A 196 -2.65 13.12 -12.71
C HIS A 196 -3.19 11.69 -12.49
N TYR A 197 -3.00 11.12 -11.29
CA TYR A 197 -3.50 9.78 -10.97
C TYR A 197 -5.03 9.68 -11.05
N LEU A 198 -5.74 10.68 -10.52
CA LEU A 198 -7.20 10.75 -10.58
C LEU A 198 -7.69 10.89 -12.02
N ARG A 199 -7.01 11.71 -12.84
CA ARG A 199 -7.34 11.92 -14.24
C ARG A 199 -7.11 10.66 -15.08
N ILE A 200 -5.98 9.96 -14.88
CA ILE A 200 -5.72 8.67 -15.54
C ILE A 200 -6.79 7.64 -15.15
N ALA A 201 -7.15 7.56 -13.87
CA ALA A 201 -8.17 6.63 -13.41
C ALA A 201 -9.56 6.91 -14.02
N GLY A 202 -9.89 8.19 -14.34
CA GLY A 202 -11.16 8.58 -14.97
C GLY A 202 -11.17 8.50 -16.48
N ASN A 203 -10.09 8.93 -17.12
CA ASN A 203 -10.09 9.24 -18.54
C ASN A 203 -9.02 8.49 -19.35
N GLY A 204 -8.11 7.76 -18.68
CA GLY A 204 -6.97 7.10 -19.34
C GLY A 204 -5.79 8.05 -19.58
N TYR A 205 -4.87 7.62 -20.44
CA TYR A 205 -3.60 8.29 -20.71
C TYR A 205 -3.68 9.26 -21.90
N PHE A 206 -3.27 10.50 -21.65
CA PHE A 206 -3.05 11.53 -22.67
C PHE A 206 -1.99 12.56 -22.20
N GLY A 207 -1.49 13.40 -23.08
CA GLY A 207 -0.57 14.49 -22.71
C GLY A 207 0.69 14.04 -21.98
N THR A 208 0.85 14.49 -20.72
CA THR A 208 1.99 14.18 -19.85
C THR A 208 1.73 13.02 -18.88
N GLU A 209 0.51 12.50 -18.82
CA GLU A 209 0.12 11.39 -17.94
C GLU A 209 0.99 10.13 -18.07
N PRO A 210 1.58 9.79 -19.23
CA PRO A 210 2.49 8.64 -19.33
C PRO A 210 3.70 8.65 -18.40
N ALA A 211 4.05 9.78 -17.77
CA ALA A 211 5.04 9.81 -16.70
C ALA A 211 4.59 9.05 -15.44
N PHE A 212 3.28 8.85 -15.25
CA PHE A 212 2.65 8.22 -14.09
C PHE A 212 2.26 6.78 -14.43
N PHE A 213 2.84 5.82 -13.72
CA PHE A 213 2.76 4.41 -14.04
C PHE A 213 1.39 3.78 -13.74
N PRO A 214 0.99 2.69 -14.45
CA PRO A 214 -0.41 2.29 -14.58
C PRO A 214 -1.01 1.59 -13.35
N LEU A 215 -0.24 0.92 -12.50
CA LEU A 215 -0.82 0.09 -11.44
C LEU A 215 -1.62 0.91 -10.43
N TYR A 216 -1.09 2.06 -10.00
CA TYR A 216 -1.75 2.87 -8.98
C TYR A 216 -3.07 3.47 -9.49
N PRO A 217 -3.15 4.15 -10.65
CA PRO A 217 -4.41 4.62 -11.20
C PRO A 217 -5.38 3.48 -11.58
N ALA A 218 -4.90 2.31 -11.99
CA ALA A 218 -5.74 1.14 -12.23
C ALA A 218 -6.41 0.63 -10.95
N LEU A 219 -5.69 0.63 -9.81
CA LEU A 219 -6.26 0.31 -8.51
C LEU A 219 -7.28 1.38 -8.07
N ILE A 220 -7.01 2.66 -8.33
CA ILE A 220 -7.98 3.75 -8.08
C ILE A 220 -9.25 3.52 -8.89
N TRP A 221 -9.14 3.21 -10.19
CA TRP A 221 -10.28 2.92 -11.05
C TRP A 221 -11.08 1.73 -10.53
N LEU A 222 -10.40 0.62 -10.18
CA LEU A 222 -11.03 -0.59 -9.67
C LEU A 222 -11.80 -0.33 -8.37
N VAL A 223 -11.14 0.31 -7.39
CA VAL A 223 -11.76 0.63 -6.08
C VAL A 223 -12.80 1.73 -6.23
N GLY A 224 -12.60 2.65 -7.18
CA GLY A 224 -13.52 3.73 -7.53
C GLY A 224 -14.90 3.22 -7.99
N GLY A 225 -14.93 2.09 -8.70
CA GLY A 225 -16.16 1.42 -9.07
C GLY A 225 -17.02 0.98 -7.87
N PHE A 226 -16.38 0.71 -6.71
CA PHE A 226 -17.09 0.36 -5.47
C PHE A 226 -17.41 1.58 -4.59
N THR A 227 -16.50 2.58 -4.53
CA THR A 227 -16.68 3.74 -3.66
C THR A 227 -17.49 4.86 -4.28
N GLY A 228 -17.70 4.84 -5.59
CA GLY A 228 -18.34 5.92 -6.35
C GLY A 228 -17.51 7.21 -6.41
N SER A 229 -16.26 7.20 -5.93
CA SER A 229 -15.35 8.34 -5.93
C SER A 229 -13.90 7.88 -6.09
N GLN A 230 -13.23 8.40 -7.12
CA GLN A 230 -11.83 8.08 -7.37
C GLN A 230 -10.89 8.67 -6.29
N LEU A 231 -11.24 9.82 -5.73
CA LEU A 231 -10.49 10.41 -4.63
C LEU A 231 -10.52 9.52 -3.39
N ILE A 232 -11.72 9.06 -2.98
CA ILE A 232 -11.86 8.12 -1.85
C ILE A 232 -11.14 6.80 -2.15
N ALA A 233 -11.25 6.30 -3.38
CA ALA A 233 -10.54 5.10 -3.82
C ALA A 233 -9.01 5.26 -3.69
N GLY A 234 -8.47 6.39 -4.14
CA GLY A 234 -7.06 6.70 -4.02
C GLY A 234 -6.59 6.74 -2.57
N LEU A 235 -7.38 7.35 -1.68
CA LEU A 235 -7.11 7.39 -0.23
C LEU A 235 -7.12 5.98 0.38
N VAL A 236 -8.08 5.14 0.02
CA VAL A 236 -8.16 3.75 0.49
C VAL A 236 -6.94 2.96 0.02
N VAL A 237 -6.60 3.04 -1.28
CA VAL A 237 -5.43 2.34 -1.85
C VAL A 237 -4.14 2.79 -1.15
N SER A 238 -3.92 4.12 -0.99
CA SER A 238 -2.71 4.66 -0.36
C SER A 238 -2.58 4.22 1.10
N ASN A 239 -3.64 4.33 1.90
CA ASN A 239 -3.56 4.01 3.33
C ASN A 239 -3.48 2.49 3.60
N VAL A 240 -4.16 1.65 2.81
CA VAL A 240 -4.00 0.19 2.87
C VAL A 240 -2.59 -0.21 2.46
N ALA A 241 -2.09 0.34 1.36
CA ALA A 241 -0.71 0.09 0.91
C ALA A 241 0.32 0.57 1.95
N SER A 242 0.10 1.74 2.59
CA SER A 242 0.95 2.25 3.67
C SER A 242 0.99 1.29 4.86
N PHE A 243 -0.16 0.79 5.31
CA PHE A 243 -0.21 -0.21 6.38
C PHE A 243 0.55 -1.50 6.01
N LEU A 244 0.35 -1.99 4.80
CA LEU A 244 1.06 -3.18 4.29
C LEU A 244 2.56 -2.92 4.14
N ALA A 245 2.97 -1.73 3.69
CA ALA A 245 4.37 -1.33 3.61
C ALA A 245 5.05 -1.38 4.98
N LEU A 246 4.42 -0.81 6.01
CA LEU A 246 4.91 -0.86 7.38
C LEU A 246 4.97 -2.29 7.92
N LEU A 247 3.97 -3.12 7.61
CA LEU A 247 3.94 -4.52 8.04
C LEU A 247 5.07 -5.35 7.42
N TYR A 248 5.30 -5.20 6.12
CA TYR A 248 6.38 -5.93 5.45
C TYR A 248 7.75 -5.35 5.80
N LEU A 249 7.88 -4.04 6.00
CA LEU A 249 9.10 -3.42 6.51
C LEU A 249 9.45 -3.96 7.90
N TYR A 250 8.47 -4.02 8.81
CA TYR A 250 8.65 -4.61 10.12
C TYR A 250 9.17 -6.05 10.02
N LYS A 251 8.49 -6.91 9.25
CA LYS A 251 8.88 -8.31 9.07
C LYS A 251 10.26 -8.47 8.47
N LEU A 252 10.60 -7.68 7.44
CA LEU A 252 11.91 -7.72 6.80
C LEU A 252 13.03 -7.30 7.76
N VAL A 253 12.84 -6.17 8.46
CA VAL A 253 13.84 -5.66 9.42
C VAL A 253 13.94 -6.54 10.67
N GLU A 254 12.84 -7.15 11.13
CA GLU A 254 12.85 -8.13 12.22
C GLU A 254 13.63 -9.40 11.83
N HIS A 255 13.47 -9.87 10.59
CA HIS A 255 14.20 -11.00 10.04
C HIS A 255 15.70 -10.73 9.91
N GLU A 256 16.08 -9.52 9.45
CA GLU A 256 17.48 -9.15 9.23
C GLU A 256 18.24 -8.81 10.54
N PHE A 257 17.55 -8.23 11.50
CA PHE A 257 18.16 -7.71 12.72
C PHE A 257 17.45 -8.23 13.98
N ASN A 258 16.43 -7.52 14.42
CA ASN A 258 15.59 -7.91 15.55
C ASN A 258 14.34 -7.01 15.64
N ARG A 259 13.43 -7.38 16.56
CA ARG A 259 12.18 -6.67 16.80
C ARG A 259 12.35 -5.19 17.17
N HIS A 260 13.31 -4.85 18.02
CA HIS A 260 13.49 -3.46 18.44
C HIS A 260 13.97 -2.56 17.31
N VAL A 261 14.81 -3.07 16.42
CA VAL A 261 15.22 -2.38 15.20
C VAL A 261 14.02 -2.21 14.25
N ALA A 262 13.20 -3.27 14.11
CA ALA A 262 11.99 -3.22 13.29
C ALA A 262 10.97 -2.18 13.78
N GLN A 263 10.70 -2.12 15.08
CA GLN A 263 9.83 -1.11 15.68
C GLN A 263 10.30 0.31 15.39
N ARG A 264 11.61 0.57 15.60
CA ARG A 264 12.19 1.89 15.33
C ARG A 264 12.19 2.24 13.85
N ALA A 265 12.57 1.32 12.96
CA ALA A 265 12.56 1.53 11.51
C ALA A 265 11.15 1.89 11.01
N THR A 266 10.13 1.15 11.46
CA THR A 266 8.73 1.37 11.11
C THR A 266 8.23 2.71 11.65
N PHE A 267 8.59 3.08 12.87
CA PHE A 267 8.26 4.38 13.44
C PHE A 267 8.96 5.52 12.67
N PHE A 268 10.25 5.41 12.40
CA PHE A 268 11.02 6.46 11.73
C PHE A 268 10.55 6.73 10.30
N VAL A 269 10.21 5.70 9.52
CA VAL A 269 9.61 5.92 8.18
C VAL A 269 8.25 6.59 8.28
N SER A 270 7.48 6.28 9.34
CA SER A 270 6.13 6.83 9.52
C SER A 270 6.12 8.31 9.89
N ILE A 271 7.19 8.81 10.52
CA ILE A 271 7.35 10.23 10.90
C ILE A 271 8.36 10.96 10.01
N PHE A 272 8.82 10.36 8.91
CA PHE A 272 9.72 11.03 7.98
C PHE A 272 9.09 12.30 7.42
N PRO A 273 9.84 13.37 7.17
CA PRO A 273 9.24 14.68 6.80
C PRO A 273 8.25 14.63 5.64
N THR A 274 8.45 13.75 4.67
CA THR A 274 7.55 13.58 3.51
C THR A 274 6.54 12.45 3.66
N ALA A 275 6.36 11.89 4.87
CA ALA A 275 5.44 10.76 5.10
C ALA A 275 3.95 11.08 4.85
N ILE A 276 3.59 12.34 4.58
CA ILE A 276 2.25 12.74 4.10
C ILE A 276 1.90 12.03 2.79
N PHE A 277 2.86 11.79 1.90
CA PHE A 277 2.66 11.09 0.64
C PHE A 277 2.21 9.63 0.79
N PHE A 278 2.35 9.05 1.97
CA PHE A 278 1.79 7.73 2.26
C PHE A 278 0.28 7.73 2.49
N SER A 279 -0.32 8.88 2.79
CA SER A 279 -1.76 9.00 3.02
C SER A 279 -2.48 9.78 1.91
N ALA A 280 -1.80 10.69 1.21
CA ALA A 280 -2.33 11.37 0.04
C ALA A 280 -2.52 10.41 -1.15
N VAL A 281 -3.21 10.86 -2.21
CA VAL A 281 -3.45 10.08 -3.43
C VAL A 281 -2.17 10.00 -4.26
N TYR A 282 -1.20 9.21 -3.77
CA TYR A 282 0.15 9.08 -4.30
C TYR A 282 0.60 7.62 -4.33
N SER A 283 1.53 7.29 -5.23
CA SER A 283 2.00 5.93 -5.45
C SER A 283 3.07 5.44 -4.47
N GLU A 284 3.62 6.31 -3.62
CA GLU A 284 4.76 6.03 -2.74
C GLU A 284 4.50 4.88 -1.76
N SER A 285 3.32 4.85 -1.15
CA SER A 285 2.95 3.78 -0.22
C SER A 285 2.84 2.42 -0.91
N LEU A 286 2.22 2.39 -2.10
CA LEU A 286 2.10 1.18 -2.91
C LEU A 286 3.48 0.69 -3.37
N PHE A 287 4.31 1.61 -3.86
CA PHE A 287 5.65 1.29 -4.31
C PHE A 287 6.52 0.75 -3.17
N LEU A 288 6.51 1.39 -2.00
CA LEU A 288 7.23 0.92 -0.81
C LEU A 288 6.75 -0.48 -0.40
N PHE A 289 5.43 -0.71 -0.34
CA PHE A 289 4.88 -2.02 -0.02
C PHE A 289 5.39 -3.11 -0.95
N LEU A 290 5.28 -2.90 -2.26
CA LEU A 290 5.66 -3.88 -3.27
C LEU A 290 7.17 -4.15 -3.26
N THR A 291 7.97 -3.09 -3.09
CA THR A 291 9.43 -3.18 -2.98
C THR A 291 9.85 -4.00 -1.76
N VAL A 292 9.34 -3.64 -0.57
CA VAL A 292 9.72 -4.34 0.66
C VAL A 292 9.19 -5.78 0.69
N ALA A 293 8.00 -6.03 0.13
CA ALA A 293 7.47 -7.38 -0.03
C ALA A 293 8.35 -8.21 -0.97
N SER A 294 8.84 -7.65 -2.09
CA SER A 294 9.78 -8.32 -2.99
C SER A 294 11.05 -8.75 -2.23
N PHE A 295 11.65 -7.83 -1.46
CA PHE A 295 12.81 -8.15 -0.63
C PHE A 295 12.51 -9.16 0.48
N TYR A 296 11.37 -9.08 1.13
CA TYR A 296 10.96 -10.06 2.15
C TYR A 296 10.87 -11.46 1.56
N TYR A 297 10.21 -11.61 0.40
CA TYR A 297 10.04 -12.92 -0.21
C TYR A 297 11.33 -13.49 -0.81
N VAL A 298 12.25 -12.66 -1.32
CA VAL A 298 13.55 -13.16 -1.76
C VAL A 298 14.39 -13.64 -0.58
N ARG A 299 14.29 -13.00 0.58
CA ARG A 299 14.94 -13.45 1.81
C ARG A 299 14.36 -14.78 2.34
N GLU A 300 13.06 -15.02 2.09
CA GLU A 300 12.38 -16.29 2.35
C GLU A 300 12.63 -17.34 1.23
N ARG A 301 13.50 -17.05 0.26
CA ARG A 301 13.76 -17.88 -0.94
C ARG A 301 12.51 -18.20 -1.78
N ARG A 302 11.48 -17.37 -1.69
CA ARG A 302 10.24 -17.47 -2.48
C ARG A 302 10.31 -16.62 -3.74
N TRP A 303 11.17 -17.06 -4.68
CA TRP A 303 11.58 -16.30 -5.85
C TRP A 303 10.44 -15.81 -6.75
N LEU A 304 9.46 -16.67 -7.02
CA LEU A 304 8.31 -16.29 -7.84
C LEU A 304 7.47 -15.18 -7.19
N MET A 305 7.28 -15.25 -5.86
CA MET A 305 6.58 -14.19 -5.13
C MET A 305 7.38 -12.89 -5.13
N ALA A 306 8.70 -12.96 -4.91
CA ALA A 306 9.58 -11.80 -4.99
C ALA A 306 9.49 -11.14 -6.36
N GLY A 307 9.55 -11.92 -7.44
CA GLY A 307 9.41 -11.45 -8.81
C GLY A 307 8.03 -10.87 -9.12
N ALA A 308 6.96 -11.49 -8.62
CA ALA A 308 5.59 -10.97 -8.80
C ALA A 308 5.41 -9.59 -8.13
N PHE A 309 5.93 -9.41 -6.90
CA PHE A 309 5.94 -8.10 -6.27
C PHE A 309 6.83 -7.10 -7.01
N GLY A 310 7.98 -7.54 -7.54
CA GLY A 310 8.85 -6.73 -8.37
C GLY A 310 8.21 -6.31 -9.70
N PHE A 311 7.47 -7.20 -10.36
CA PHE A 311 6.64 -6.90 -11.53
C PHE A 311 5.63 -5.78 -11.24
N LEU A 312 4.89 -5.91 -10.15
CA LEU A 312 3.91 -4.90 -9.72
C LEU A 312 4.60 -3.58 -9.32
N ALA A 313 5.78 -3.62 -8.69
CA ALA A 313 6.56 -2.43 -8.39
C ALA A 313 6.99 -1.69 -9.66
N ALA A 314 7.42 -2.42 -10.71
CA ALA A 314 7.78 -1.85 -12.01
C ALA A 314 6.57 -1.29 -12.78
N LEU A 315 5.35 -1.76 -12.50
CA LEU A 315 4.09 -1.16 -12.98
C LEU A 315 3.62 0.03 -12.13
N THR A 316 4.26 0.28 -10.98
CA THR A 316 3.91 1.41 -10.10
C THR A 316 4.80 2.62 -10.33
N ARG A 317 6.10 2.39 -10.57
CA ARG A 317 7.12 3.44 -10.82
C ARG A 317 8.26 2.85 -11.65
N SER A 318 8.93 3.68 -12.45
CA SER A 318 10.08 3.27 -13.27
C SER A 318 11.21 2.65 -12.44
N GLU A 319 11.41 3.14 -11.21
CA GLU A 319 12.42 2.63 -10.29
C GLU A 319 12.17 1.18 -9.86
N GLY A 320 10.96 0.66 -10.06
CA GLY A 320 10.64 -0.74 -9.75
C GLY A 320 11.49 -1.74 -10.54
N VAL A 321 11.93 -1.39 -11.76
CA VAL A 321 12.81 -2.25 -12.58
C VAL A 321 14.17 -2.49 -11.90
N LEU A 322 14.60 -1.57 -11.03
CA LEU A 322 15.87 -1.67 -10.30
C LEU A 322 15.92 -2.89 -9.36
N LEU A 323 14.76 -3.44 -8.97
CA LEU A 323 14.68 -4.63 -8.13
C LEU A 323 15.29 -5.88 -8.78
N ALA A 324 15.44 -5.91 -10.10
CA ALA A 324 16.11 -7.03 -10.78
C ALA A 324 17.55 -7.23 -10.30
N ALA A 325 18.29 -6.14 -10.08
CA ALA A 325 19.68 -6.20 -9.62
C ALA A 325 19.84 -6.79 -8.20
N PRO A 326 19.12 -6.32 -7.16
CA PRO A 326 19.20 -6.93 -5.84
C PRO A 326 18.68 -8.37 -5.80
N LEU A 327 17.66 -8.74 -6.59
CA LEU A 327 17.21 -10.12 -6.70
C LEU A 327 18.32 -11.02 -7.26
N PHE A 328 19.02 -10.56 -8.30
CA PHE A 328 20.17 -11.28 -8.85
C PHE A 328 21.29 -11.43 -7.82
N ILE A 329 21.61 -10.39 -7.07
CA ILE A 329 22.63 -10.43 -6.01
C ILE A 329 22.25 -11.44 -4.91
N GLU A 330 20.98 -11.46 -4.48
CA GLU A 330 20.52 -12.44 -3.49
C GLU A 330 20.62 -13.88 -4.02
N TRP A 331 20.34 -14.08 -5.31
CA TRP A 331 20.54 -15.38 -5.95
C TRP A 331 22.01 -15.81 -5.97
N VAL A 332 22.93 -14.90 -6.32
CA VAL A 332 24.39 -15.18 -6.29
C VAL A 332 24.87 -15.46 -4.87
N ILE A 333 24.37 -14.71 -3.88
CA ILE A 333 24.71 -14.97 -2.45
C ILE A 333 24.20 -16.34 -2.05
N ALA A 334 22.95 -16.67 -2.38
CA ALA A 334 22.36 -17.97 -2.09
C ALA A 334 23.13 -19.14 -2.74
N ALA A 335 23.58 -18.96 -3.99
CA ALA A 335 24.38 -19.93 -4.70
C ALA A 335 25.77 -20.16 -4.05
N ARG A 336 26.39 -19.06 -3.58
CA ARG A 336 27.69 -19.16 -2.87
C ARG A 336 27.56 -19.82 -1.50
N GLU A 337 26.52 -19.50 -0.75
CA GLU A 337 26.25 -20.08 0.58
C GLU A 337 25.89 -21.57 0.48
N GLY A 338 25.14 -21.97 -0.54
CA GLY A 338 24.73 -23.38 -0.78
C GLY A 338 25.81 -24.26 -1.41
N GLY A 339 26.86 -23.68 -1.99
CA GLY A 339 27.96 -24.41 -2.62
C GLY A 339 27.49 -25.42 -3.69
N ARG A 340 28.08 -26.63 -3.67
CA ARG A 340 27.73 -27.70 -4.64
C ARG A 340 26.30 -28.22 -4.47
N GLU A 341 25.71 -28.10 -3.30
CA GLU A 341 24.35 -28.57 -3.02
C GLU A 341 23.28 -27.61 -3.55
N PHE A 342 23.61 -26.35 -3.80
CA PHE A 342 22.68 -25.33 -4.29
C PHE A 342 22.00 -25.73 -5.60
N PHE A 343 22.68 -26.39 -6.50
CA PHE A 343 22.14 -26.81 -7.81
C PHE A 343 21.45 -28.18 -7.79
N ARG A 344 21.27 -28.79 -6.61
CA ARG A 344 20.65 -30.09 -6.47
C ARG A 344 19.18 -30.11 -6.90
N TYR A 345 18.47 -29.02 -6.62
CA TYR A 345 17.07 -28.84 -7.00
C TYR A 345 16.95 -27.79 -8.11
N TRP A 346 17.30 -28.19 -9.34
CA TRP A 346 17.39 -27.30 -10.50
C TRP A 346 16.18 -26.35 -10.67
N VAL A 347 14.95 -26.84 -10.46
CA VAL A 347 13.73 -26.03 -10.59
C VAL A 347 13.67 -24.95 -9.50
N ASP A 348 13.97 -25.29 -8.27
CA ASP A 348 13.86 -24.37 -7.12
C ASP A 348 15.05 -23.40 -7.04
N ASP A 349 16.23 -23.83 -7.43
CA ASP A 349 17.48 -23.09 -7.23
C ASP A 349 17.89 -22.29 -8.48
N VAL A 350 17.39 -22.65 -9.67
CA VAL A 350 17.75 -21.97 -10.92
C VAL A 350 16.50 -21.48 -11.65
N VAL A 351 15.54 -22.34 -11.99
CA VAL A 351 14.41 -21.95 -12.85
C VAL A 351 13.50 -20.91 -12.17
N LYS A 352 13.07 -21.17 -10.93
CA LYS A 352 12.21 -20.23 -10.19
C LYS A 352 12.88 -18.88 -9.94
N PRO A 353 14.16 -18.80 -9.53
CA PRO A 353 14.88 -17.53 -9.45
C PRO A 353 14.95 -16.78 -10.77
N LEU A 354 15.30 -17.46 -11.87
CA LEU A 354 15.38 -16.82 -13.19
C LEU A 354 14.02 -16.26 -13.65
N ILE A 355 12.94 -17.03 -13.47
CA ILE A 355 11.58 -16.55 -13.75
C ILE A 355 11.25 -15.36 -12.85
N GLY A 356 11.53 -15.44 -11.56
CA GLY A 356 11.29 -14.34 -10.61
C GLY A 356 12.04 -13.06 -11.00
N MET A 357 13.30 -13.17 -11.39
CA MET A 357 14.09 -12.04 -11.86
C MET A 357 13.57 -11.48 -13.20
N ALA A 358 13.15 -12.34 -14.13
CA ALA A 358 12.61 -11.92 -15.43
C ALA A 358 11.24 -11.22 -15.32
N LEU A 359 10.44 -11.56 -14.30
CA LEU A 359 9.16 -10.87 -14.03
C LEU A 359 9.36 -9.37 -13.77
N VAL A 360 10.45 -8.96 -13.13
CA VAL A 360 10.66 -7.55 -12.78
C VAL A 360 10.72 -6.64 -14.01
N PRO A 361 11.64 -6.85 -14.98
CA PRO A 361 11.66 -6.05 -16.22
C PRO A 361 10.42 -6.27 -17.08
N LEU A 362 9.77 -7.43 -16.99
CA LEU A 362 8.52 -7.69 -17.70
C LEU A 362 7.41 -6.71 -17.28
N GLY A 363 7.39 -6.24 -16.02
CA GLY A 363 6.46 -5.21 -15.55
C GLY A 363 6.62 -3.91 -16.35
N LEU A 364 7.85 -3.42 -16.51
CA LEU A 364 8.13 -2.25 -17.35
C LEU A 364 7.80 -2.51 -18.81
N ALA A 365 8.18 -3.68 -19.36
CA ALA A 365 7.88 -4.05 -20.73
C ALA A 365 6.37 -4.12 -21.00
N THR A 366 5.57 -4.57 -20.02
CA THR A 366 4.10 -4.56 -20.11
C THR A 366 3.56 -3.13 -20.26
N TYR A 367 4.08 -2.17 -19.50
CA TYR A 367 3.68 -0.77 -19.64
C TYR A 367 4.13 -0.18 -20.97
N MET A 368 5.35 -0.48 -21.41
CA MET A 368 5.87 -0.07 -22.73
C MET A 368 5.01 -0.61 -23.88
N ALA A 369 4.61 -1.88 -23.81
CA ALA A 369 3.71 -2.48 -24.80
C ALA A 369 2.32 -1.81 -24.80
N TYR A 370 1.78 -1.51 -23.64
CA TYR A 370 0.53 -0.77 -23.51
C TYR A 370 0.64 0.62 -24.15
N LEU A 371 1.69 1.39 -23.85
CA LEU A 371 1.91 2.71 -24.45
C LEU A 371 2.11 2.63 -25.98
N TRP A 372 2.78 1.58 -26.46
CA TRP A 372 2.93 1.37 -27.89
C TRP A 372 1.58 1.18 -28.59
N VAL A 373 0.68 0.38 -27.98
CA VAL A 373 -0.64 0.11 -28.56
C VAL A 373 -1.53 1.36 -28.58
N ILE A 374 -1.53 2.16 -27.50
CA ILE A 374 -2.48 3.28 -27.38
C ILE A 374 -1.92 4.63 -27.87
N ILE A 375 -0.60 4.83 -27.85
CA ILE A 375 0.04 6.10 -28.19
C ILE A 375 1.00 5.95 -29.40
N GLY A 376 1.45 4.72 -29.71
CA GLY A 376 2.44 4.45 -30.76
C GLY A 376 3.90 4.70 -30.31
N ASP A 377 4.15 5.05 -29.04
CA ASP A 377 5.47 5.35 -28.49
C ASP A 377 5.70 4.57 -27.18
N PRO A 378 6.45 3.46 -27.18
CA PRO A 378 6.68 2.63 -26.00
C PRO A 378 7.53 3.33 -24.93
N LEU A 379 8.29 4.37 -25.28
CA LEU A 379 9.13 5.15 -24.37
C LEU A 379 8.50 6.49 -23.98
N ARG A 380 7.22 6.68 -24.28
CA ARG A 380 6.50 7.93 -23.97
C ARG A 380 6.66 8.38 -22.52
N PHE A 381 6.67 7.44 -21.56
CA PHE A 381 6.89 7.74 -20.14
C PHE A 381 8.24 8.42 -19.87
N SER A 382 9.25 8.18 -20.68
CA SER A 382 10.57 8.81 -20.59
C SER A 382 10.60 10.14 -21.37
N HIS A 383 10.02 10.18 -22.56
CA HIS A 383 10.03 11.37 -23.42
C HIS A 383 9.29 12.56 -22.77
N VAL A 384 8.20 12.29 -22.07
CA VAL A 384 7.42 13.35 -21.37
C VAL A 384 8.14 13.92 -20.16
N GLN A 385 9.21 13.31 -19.65
CA GLN A 385 10.00 13.84 -18.53
C GLN A 385 10.63 15.21 -18.84
N SER A 386 10.86 15.49 -20.13
CA SER A 386 11.33 16.81 -20.60
C SER A 386 10.42 17.96 -20.18
N HIS A 387 9.10 17.69 -19.98
CA HIS A 387 8.15 18.68 -19.47
C HIS A 387 8.55 19.23 -18.09
N TRP A 388 9.18 18.40 -17.27
CA TRP A 388 9.72 18.79 -15.95
C TRP A 388 11.22 19.13 -15.99
N GLY A 389 11.77 19.42 -17.19
CA GLY A 389 13.19 19.74 -17.35
C GLY A 389 14.15 18.59 -17.08
N ARG A 390 13.63 17.34 -17.12
CA ARG A 390 14.43 16.13 -16.90
C ARG A 390 14.91 15.56 -18.23
N TYR A 391 16.21 15.35 -18.33
CA TYR A 391 16.87 14.69 -19.45
C TYR A 391 18.08 13.92 -18.95
N PHE A 392 18.54 12.93 -19.70
CA PHE A 392 19.69 12.14 -19.28
C PHE A 392 20.96 13.00 -19.21
N ALA A 393 21.60 13.01 -18.05
CA ALA A 393 22.86 13.73 -17.80
C ALA A 393 23.67 13.01 -16.70
N PRO A 394 24.98 13.16 -16.64
CA PRO A 394 25.77 12.66 -15.52
C PRO A 394 25.30 13.21 -14.16
N PRO A 395 25.43 12.46 -13.04
CA PRO A 395 24.86 12.83 -11.75
C PRO A 395 25.38 14.15 -11.17
N TRP A 396 26.59 14.58 -11.54
CA TRP A 396 27.14 15.89 -11.11
C TRP A 396 26.45 17.07 -11.79
N VAL A 397 25.79 16.86 -12.96
CA VAL A 397 25.04 17.92 -13.64
C VAL A 397 23.82 18.32 -12.83
N SER A 398 23.09 17.38 -12.25
CA SER A 398 21.93 17.68 -11.39
C SER A 398 22.37 18.47 -10.14
N LEU A 399 23.50 18.10 -9.53
CA LEU A 399 24.07 18.83 -8.38
C LEU A 399 24.47 20.26 -8.78
N SER A 400 25.20 20.41 -9.90
CA SER A 400 25.62 21.71 -10.42
C SER A 400 24.42 22.60 -10.74
N ASN A 401 23.40 22.04 -11.42
CA ASN A 401 22.19 22.79 -11.78
C ASN A 401 21.44 23.26 -10.52
N THR A 402 21.31 22.39 -9.50
CA THR A 402 20.62 22.75 -8.24
C THR A 402 21.40 23.83 -7.49
N ILE A 403 22.73 23.71 -7.36
CA ILE A 403 23.56 24.73 -6.73
C ILE A 403 23.46 26.06 -7.50
N HIS A 404 23.51 26.03 -8.84
CA HIS A 404 23.34 27.21 -9.66
C HIS A 404 21.97 27.88 -9.46
N LYS A 405 20.89 27.09 -9.44
CA LYS A 405 19.54 27.61 -9.16
C LYS A 405 19.43 28.25 -7.78
N ILE A 406 20.04 27.66 -6.74
CA ILE A 406 20.10 28.26 -5.38
C ILE A 406 20.82 29.60 -5.42
N ALA A 407 21.97 29.67 -6.12
CA ALA A 407 22.79 30.88 -6.19
C ALA A 407 22.17 32.03 -7.01
N THR A 408 21.32 31.68 -8.01
CA THR A 408 20.72 32.65 -8.94
C THR A 408 19.22 32.88 -8.70
N ALA A 409 18.64 32.24 -7.69
CA ALA A 409 17.21 32.33 -7.41
C ALA A 409 16.80 33.73 -6.97
N HIS A 410 15.70 34.21 -7.56
CA HIS A 410 15.09 35.49 -7.21
C HIS A 410 13.96 35.38 -6.17
N THR A 411 13.56 34.16 -5.81
CA THR A 411 12.51 33.90 -4.83
C THR A 411 12.98 32.98 -3.71
N THR A 412 12.57 33.30 -2.48
CA THR A 412 12.86 32.46 -1.30
C THR A 412 12.27 31.06 -1.43
N GLN A 413 11.15 30.92 -2.13
CA GLN A 413 10.52 29.60 -2.37
C GLN A 413 11.42 28.72 -3.22
N THR A 414 12.02 29.24 -4.30
CA THR A 414 12.96 28.47 -5.14
C THR A 414 14.19 28.06 -4.34
N VAL A 415 14.77 28.97 -3.55
CA VAL A 415 15.90 28.66 -2.68
C VAL A 415 15.55 27.55 -1.70
N ALA A 416 14.39 27.64 -1.04
CA ALA A 416 13.95 26.64 -0.08
C ALA A 416 13.75 25.25 -0.73
N ASN A 417 13.06 25.18 -1.87
CA ASN A 417 12.79 23.91 -2.55
C ASN A 417 14.10 23.25 -3.03
N GLU A 418 14.96 23.98 -3.76
CA GLU A 418 16.21 23.43 -4.28
C GLU A 418 17.18 23.06 -3.14
N SER A 419 17.15 23.79 -2.02
CA SER A 419 17.95 23.46 -0.82
C SER A 419 17.44 22.17 -0.14
N LEU A 420 16.13 21.94 -0.08
CA LEU A 420 15.54 20.70 0.40
C LEU A 420 15.94 19.51 -0.48
N GLU A 421 15.83 19.64 -1.82
CA GLU A 421 16.24 18.62 -2.78
C GLU A 421 17.73 18.22 -2.57
N LEU A 422 18.60 19.23 -2.44
CA LEU A 422 20.01 19.02 -2.19
C LEU A 422 20.27 18.36 -0.83
N ALA A 423 19.60 18.83 0.23
CA ALA A 423 19.77 18.30 1.58
C ALA A 423 19.36 16.83 1.68
N PHE A 424 18.24 16.44 1.09
CA PHE A 424 17.83 15.04 1.07
C PHE A 424 18.72 14.16 0.19
N THR A 425 19.24 14.70 -0.92
CA THR A 425 20.24 14.00 -1.74
C THR A 425 21.50 13.71 -0.94
N VAL A 426 22.05 14.74 -0.27
CA VAL A 426 23.24 14.60 0.60
C VAL A 426 22.95 13.60 1.73
N LEU A 427 21.79 13.69 2.38
CA LEU A 427 21.37 12.74 3.41
C LEU A 427 21.44 11.30 2.90
N MET A 428 20.84 11.00 1.75
CA MET A 428 20.82 9.64 1.17
C MET A 428 22.25 9.15 0.85
N VAL A 429 23.10 10.01 0.25
CA VAL A 429 24.48 9.66 -0.07
C VAL A 429 25.30 9.40 1.20
N VAL A 430 25.17 10.27 2.22
CA VAL A 430 25.85 10.08 3.51
C VAL A 430 25.38 8.81 4.20
N VAL A 431 24.07 8.54 4.23
CA VAL A 431 23.53 7.32 4.84
C VAL A 431 24.04 6.07 4.11
N LEU A 432 24.11 6.10 2.78
CA LEU A 432 24.70 5.02 1.99
C LEU A 432 26.18 4.82 2.35
N ALA A 433 26.97 5.89 2.36
CA ALA A 433 28.41 5.85 2.64
C ALA A 433 28.73 5.37 4.07
N VAL A 434 27.94 5.78 5.06
CA VAL A 434 28.14 5.37 6.46
C VAL A 434 27.58 3.98 6.73
N GLY A 435 26.47 3.63 6.05
CA GLY A 435 25.70 2.41 6.32
C GLY A 435 26.12 1.20 5.49
N PHE A 436 26.91 1.35 4.42
CA PHE A 436 27.14 0.29 3.44
C PHE A 436 27.74 -1.01 4.04
N ARG A 437 28.54 -0.90 5.09
CA ARG A 437 29.13 -2.07 5.80
C ARG A 437 28.15 -2.77 6.77
N ARG A 438 27.02 -2.16 7.05
CA ARG A 438 26.01 -2.67 7.99
C ARG A 438 24.84 -3.35 7.31
N LEU A 439 24.75 -3.20 5.99
CA LEU A 439 23.66 -3.75 5.17
C LEU A 439 24.17 -4.89 4.29
N ARG A 440 23.24 -5.76 3.89
CA ARG A 440 23.51 -6.75 2.85
C ARG A 440 23.80 -6.05 1.52
N LEU A 441 24.63 -6.69 0.69
CA LEU A 441 25.05 -6.13 -0.61
C LEU A 441 23.85 -5.78 -1.50
N SER A 442 22.80 -6.60 -1.50
CA SER A 442 21.57 -6.35 -2.26
C SER A 442 20.87 -5.04 -1.87
N TYR A 443 20.84 -4.72 -0.57
CA TYR A 443 20.27 -3.46 -0.05
C TYR A 443 21.14 -2.27 -0.40
N VAL A 444 22.47 -2.42 -0.32
CA VAL A 444 23.43 -1.39 -0.72
C VAL A 444 23.29 -1.05 -2.20
N VAL A 445 23.21 -2.08 -3.07
CA VAL A 445 23.05 -1.87 -4.52
C VAL A 445 21.71 -1.25 -4.83
N TYR A 446 20.62 -1.70 -4.18
CA TYR A 446 19.31 -1.04 -4.33
C TYR A 446 19.36 0.43 -3.96
N MET A 447 19.96 0.78 -2.80
CA MET A 447 20.12 2.17 -2.38
C MET A 447 20.94 2.97 -3.40
N ALA A 448 22.07 2.44 -3.83
CA ALA A 448 22.96 3.11 -4.77
C ALA A 448 22.24 3.42 -6.09
N LEU A 449 21.55 2.44 -6.67
CA LEU A 449 20.78 2.60 -7.90
C LEU A 449 19.63 3.61 -7.72
N SER A 450 18.89 3.52 -6.61
CA SER A 450 17.77 4.43 -6.30
C SER A 450 18.21 5.87 -6.01
N ILE A 451 19.49 6.11 -5.72
CA ILE A 451 20.06 7.45 -5.56
C ILE A 451 20.64 7.95 -6.89
N VAL A 452 21.48 7.13 -7.53
CA VAL A 452 22.24 7.55 -8.71
C VAL A 452 21.35 7.77 -9.93
N ILE A 453 20.35 6.89 -10.16
CA ILE A 453 19.51 6.98 -11.35
C ILE A 453 18.66 8.27 -11.39
N PRO A 454 17.97 8.68 -10.30
CA PRO A 454 17.32 9.99 -10.28
C PRO A 454 18.31 11.16 -10.45
N MET A 455 19.51 11.05 -9.88
CA MET A 455 20.53 12.09 -10.10
C MET A 455 21.00 12.20 -11.56
N CYS A 456 20.84 11.14 -12.37
CA CYS A 456 21.15 11.18 -13.79
C CYS A 456 20.07 11.84 -14.66
N THR A 457 19.13 12.59 -14.07
CA THR A 457 18.05 13.27 -14.80
C THR A 457 18.25 14.78 -14.96
N ALA A 458 19.46 15.32 -14.76
CA ALA A 458 19.81 16.74 -14.76
C ALA A 458 19.06 17.61 -13.72
N SER A 459 18.22 17.00 -12.87
CA SER A 459 17.42 17.65 -11.84
C SER A 459 17.39 16.79 -10.58
N LEU A 460 17.40 17.42 -9.39
CA LEU A 460 17.19 16.73 -8.11
C LEU A 460 15.72 16.77 -7.67
N MET A 461 14.80 17.19 -8.53
CA MET A 461 13.38 17.31 -8.20
C MET A 461 12.81 15.98 -7.67
N SER A 462 12.13 16.05 -6.54
CA SER A 462 11.49 14.94 -5.83
C SER A 462 12.44 14.00 -5.06
N MET A 463 13.69 14.39 -4.81
CA MET A 463 14.62 13.58 -3.98
C MET A 463 14.08 13.32 -2.55
N PRO A 464 13.33 14.21 -1.88
CA PRO A 464 12.68 13.90 -0.60
C PRO A 464 11.66 12.75 -0.69
N ARG A 465 10.97 12.58 -1.84
CA ARG A 465 10.04 11.47 -2.10
C ARG A 465 10.79 10.16 -2.40
N PHE A 466 11.90 10.24 -3.14
CA PHE A 466 12.77 9.08 -3.34
C PHE A 466 13.36 8.59 -2.01
N ALA A 467 13.78 9.50 -1.12
CA ALA A 467 14.24 9.16 0.22
C ALA A 467 13.16 8.44 1.05
N LEU A 468 11.90 8.85 0.94
CA LEU A 468 10.77 8.25 1.67
C LEU A 468 10.59 6.75 1.37
N VAL A 469 10.81 6.33 0.13
CA VAL A 469 10.64 4.93 -0.29
C VAL A 469 11.93 4.10 -0.22
N LEU A 470 13.03 4.70 0.21
CA LEU A 470 14.35 4.07 0.32
C LEU A 470 14.46 3.26 1.64
N PHE A 471 13.72 2.16 1.73
CA PHE A 471 13.55 1.39 2.97
C PHE A 471 14.85 0.99 3.69
N PRO A 472 16.00 0.68 3.02
CA PRO A 472 17.20 0.29 3.75
C PRO A 472 17.78 1.43 4.59
N MET A 473 17.53 2.69 4.22
CA MET A 473 17.86 3.85 5.02
C MET A 473 17.17 3.79 6.39
N PHE A 474 15.89 3.43 6.42
CA PHE A 474 15.12 3.32 7.66
C PHE A 474 15.52 2.10 8.50
N ALA A 475 15.99 1.02 7.88
CA ALA A 475 16.62 -0.08 8.61
C ALA A 475 17.89 0.36 9.35
N LEU A 476 18.73 1.18 8.70
CA LEU A 476 19.91 1.80 9.34
C LEU A 476 19.51 2.77 10.46
N PHE A 477 18.51 3.60 10.24
CA PHE A 477 17.99 4.50 11.27
C PHE A 477 17.45 3.69 12.47
N GLY A 478 16.79 2.57 12.23
CA GLY A 478 16.36 1.63 13.27
C GLY A 478 17.52 1.08 14.11
N LEU A 479 18.66 0.79 13.46
CA LEU A 479 19.91 0.39 14.14
C LEU A 479 20.49 1.54 14.96
N TRP A 480 20.64 2.72 14.35
CA TRP A 480 21.22 3.90 15.02
C TRP A 480 20.34 4.44 16.14
N GLY A 481 19.03 4.27 16.02
CA GLY A 481 18.04 4.63 17.01
C GLY A 481 18.10 3.83 18.32
N ALA A 482 19.00 2.83 18.42
CA ALA A 482 19.37 2.23 19.69
C ALA A 482 20.08 3.25 20.61
N ARG A 483 20.67 4.32 20.05
CA ARG A 483 21.28 5.42 20.80
C ARG A 483 20.23 6.49 21.05
N PRO A 484 19.94 6.84 22.33
CA PRO A 484 18.91 7.85 22.65
C PRO A 484 19.18 9.21 22.00
N THR A 485 20.44 9.61 21.86
CA THR A 485 20.82 10.86 21.19
C THR A 485 20.38 10.90 19.74
N PHE A 486 20.58 9.81 18.96
CA PHE A 486 20.10 9.73 17.59
C PHE A 486 18.56 9.72 17.52
N GLN A 487 17.92 8.89 18.36
CA GLN A 487 16.47 8.80 18.40
C GLN A 487 15.82 10.17 18.70
N ASN A 488 16.30 10.86 19.74
CA ASN A 488 15.78 12.16 20.14
C ASN A 488 16.03 13.21 19.04
N ALA A 489 17.21 13.25 18.44
CA ALA A 489 17.51 14.15 17.32
C ALA A 489 16.61 13.87 16.12
N TYR A 490 16.45 12.60 15.72
CA TYR A 490 15.59 12.24 14.60
C TYR A 490 14.15 12.68 14.84
N VAL A 491 13.57 12.40 16.00
CA VAL A 491 12.21 12.81 16.35
C VAL A 491 12.07 14.33 16.38
N ALA A 492 13.05 15.04 16.98
CA ALA A 492 13.04 16.49 17.09
C ALA A 492 13.11 17.21 15.74
N PHE A 493 13.75 16.62 14.73
CA PHE A 493 13.78 17.16 13.36
C PHE A 493 12.63 16.69 12.49
N SER A 494 12.32 15.39 12.53
CA SER A 494 11.35 14.80 11.60
C SER A 494 9.91 15.22 11.90
N LEU A 495 9.47 15.24 13.16
CA LEU A 495 8.08 15.57 13.49
C LEU A 495 7.70 17.03 13.15
N PRO A 496 8.50 18.05 13.51
CA PRO A 496 8.20 19.43 13.10
C PRO A 496 8.21 19.60 11.59
N LEU A 497 9.16 18.96 10.89
CA LEU A 497 9.21 19.03 9.42
C LEU A 497 8.02 18.30 8.78
N LEU A 498 7.61 17.14 9.30
CA LEU A 498 6.40 16.46 8.83
C LEU A 498 5.17 17.35 9.05
N GLY A 499 5.04 17.99 10.20
CA GLY A 499 3.95 18.94 10.47
C GLY A 499 3.97 20.11 9.50
N LEU A 500 5.13 20.76 9.31
CA LEU A 500 5.30 21.87 8.37
C LEU A 500 4.98 21.44 6.93
N PHE A 501 5.52 20.31 6.47
CA PHE A 501 5.26 19.84 5.11
C PHE A 501 3.80 19.43 4.90
N THR A 502 3.15 18.91 5.95
CA THR A 502 1.71 18.62 5.92
C THR A 502 0.89 19.91 5.74
N VAL A 503 1.21 20.97 6.48
CA VAL A 503 0.56 22.29 6.31
C VAL A 503 0.81 22.85 4.92
N LEU A 504 2.07 22.90 4.49
CA LEU A 504 2.44 23.41 3.16
C LEU A 504 1.73 22.63 2.04
N PHE A 505 1.72 21.32 2.10
CA PHE A 505 0.99 20.46 1.15
C PHE A 505 -0.50 20.78 1.17
N ALA A 506 -1.08 20.92 2.37
CA ALA A 506 -2.49 21.25 2.54
C ALA A 506 -2.87 22.62 1.95
N ASP A 507 -1.94 23.53 1.75
CA ASP A 507 -2.18 24.88 1.21
C ASP A 507 -1.59 25.10 -0.19
N TRP A 508 -1.35 24.02 -0.94
CA TRP A 508 -0.84 24.04 -2.31
C TRP A 508 0.60 24.56 -2.45
N TYR A 509 1.43 24.40 -1.43
CA TYR A 509 2.86 24.60 -1.60
C TYR A 509 3.54 23.24 -1.91
N TRP A 510 4.45 23.26 -2.88
CA TRP A 510 5.22 22.07 -3.21
C TRP A 510 6.25 21.79 -2.10
N VAL A 511 6.34 20.56 -1.66
CA VAL A 511 7.20 20.14 -0.54
C VAL A 511 8.19 19.01 -0.89
N ALA A 512 8.19 18.52 -2.15
CA ALA A 512 9.11 17.46 -2.60
C ALA A 512 9.20 17.33 -4.12
#